data_79fa391747820f3f99ccfa679eec7e67
#
_entry.id   79fa391747820f3f99ccfa679eec7e67
#
_cell.length_a   1.000
_cell.length_b   1.000
_cell.length_c   1.000
_cell.angle_alpha   90.00
_cell.angle_beta   90.00
_cell.angle_gamma   90.00
#
_symmetry.space_group_name_H-M   'P 1'
#
loop_
_entity.id
_entity.type
_entity.pdbx_description
1 polymer ?
#
loop_
_entity_poly.entity_id
_entity_poly.type
_entity_poly.pdbx_seq_one_letter_code
_entity_poly.pdbx_strand_id
1 'polypeptide(L)'
;MNNAIEVRDLVVDRGKRRVLHGVSCDIPAGRVTGLLGPSGSGKTTLIRAIVGVQIVRGGDVTVLGEPAGSAPLRRTVGYVTQAPSVYADLSVRENARYFAALLGLGAAEADRAIADVGLADAKNQLVGNLSGGQRSRASLACALIGDPKLLVLDEPTVGQDPVLRADLWARFHELAAGGTTLLVSSHVMDEAGRCDRLLLIREGRLIGDDTPPAIRAAAGTDDLEEAFLRLIREQVAA
;
A
#
# COMPACT_ATOMS: atom_id res chain seq x y z
N MET A 1 6.37 -14.09 -15.45
CA MET A 1 6.26 -13.74 -14.01
C MET A 1 4.77 -13.75 -13.69
N ASN A 2 4.39 -14.20 -12.49
CA ASN A 2 2.98 -14.20 -12.11
C ASN A 2 2.64 -12.84 -11.49
N ASN A 3 1.59 -12.15 -11.99
CA ASN A 3 1.16 -10.87 -11.46
C ASN A 3 0.21 -11.10 -10.28
N ALA A 4 0.39 -10.35 -9.21
CA ALA A 4 -0.55 -10.33 -8.08
C ALA A 4 -1.71 -9.36 -8.34
N ILE A 5 -1.46 -8.28 -9.10
CA ILE A 5 -2.49 -7.31 -9.49
C ILE A 5 -2.33 -7.00 -10.97
N GLU A 6 -3.45 -6.97 -11.68
CA GLU A 6 -3.55 -6.52 -13.06
C GLU A 6 -4.62 -5.45 -13.16
N VAL A 7 -4.25 -4.30 -13.69
CA VAL A 7 -5.16 -3.17 -13.92
C VAL A 7 -5.20 -2.90 -15.42
N ARG A 8 -6.38 -2.78 -16.00
CA ARG A 8 -6.57 -2.56 -17.44
C ARG A 8 -7.56 -1.41 -17.65
N ASP A 9 -7.08 -0.35 -18.32
CA ASP A 9 -7.85 0.81 -18.76
C ASP A 9 -8.76 1.42 -17.67
N LEU A 10 -8.26 1.44 -16.42
CA LEU A 10 -9.04 1.83 -15.27
C LEU A 10 -9.42 3.30 -15.29
N VAL A 11 -10.72 3.55 -15.33
CA VAL A 11 -11.33 4.90 -15.28
C VAL A 11 -12.14 5.04 -14.00
N VAL A 12 -11.85 6.08 -13.23
CA VAL A 12 -12.59 6.40 -12.00
C VAL A 12 -12.97 7.86 -11.97
N ASP A 13 -14.25 8.11 -11.72
CA ASP A 13 -14.80 9.46 -11.50
C ASP A 13 -15.13 9.65 -10.00
N ARG A 14 -14.89 10.83 -9.45
CA ARG A 14 -15.36 11.27 -8.13
C ARG A 14 -16.26 12.50 -8.31
N GLY A 15 -17.55 12.26 -8.21
CA GLY A 15 -18.54 13.26 -8.58
C GLY A 15 -18.44 13.58 -10.08
N LYS A 16 -18.22 14.85 -10.43
CA LYS A 16 -18.08 15.29 -11.84
C LYS A 16 -16.62 15.27 -12.35
N ARG A 17 -15.65 14.97 -11.47
CA ARG A 17 -14.23 15.01 -11.82
C ARG A 17 -13.70 13.59 -12.10
N ARG A 18 -13.07 13.42 -13.26
CA ARG A 18 -12.28 12.23 -13.54
C ARG A 18 -10.99 12.27 -12.74
N VAL A 19 -10.69 11.18 -12.02
CA VAL A 19 -9.51 11.06 -11.15
C VAL A 19 -8.51 10.09 -11.74
N LEU A 20 -8.95 8.98 -12.38
CA LEU A 20 -8.08 8.07 -13.12
C LEU A 20 -8.51 8.04 -14.58
N HIS A 21 -7.53 8.09 -15.48
CA HIS A 21 -7.71 8.34 -16.90
C HIS A 21 -7.24 7.15 -17.77
N GLY A 22 -7.79 5.94 -17.55
CA GLY A 22 -7.39 4.74 -18.29
C GLY A 22 -6.03 4.22 -17.82
N VAL A 23 -5.89 4.00 -16.51
CA VAL A 23 -4.65 3.46 -15.91
C VAL A 23 -4.56 1.96 -16.20
N SER A 24 -3.41 1.53 -16.75
CA SER A 24 -3.07 0.12 -16.95
C SER A 24 -1.70 -0.17 -16.35
N CYS A 25 -1.59 -1.17 -15.50
CA CYS A 25 -0.32 -1.63 -14.89
C CYS A 25 -0.41 -3.06 -14.39
N ASP A 26 0.77 -3.65 -14.19
CA ASP A 26 0.97 -4.97 -13.61
C ASP A 26 1.84 -4.91 -12.37
N ILE A 27 1.41 -5.52 -11.27
CA ILE A 27 2.17 -5.62 -10.03
C ILE A 27 2.60 -7.06 -9.83
N PRO A 28 3.92 -7.36 -9.90
CA PRO A 28 4.43 -8.72 -9.79
C PRO A 28 4.26 -9.26 -8.37
N ALA A 29 4.01 -10.57 -8.26
CA ALA A 29 3.86 -11.26 -6.99
C ALA A 29 5.19 -11.33 -6.20
N GLY A 30 5.11 -11.32 -4.86
CA GLY A 30 6.23 -11.54 -3.94
C GLY A 30 7.28 -10.43 -3.96
N ARG A 31 6.89 -9.20 -4.29
CA ARG A 31 7.78 -8.02 -4.35
C ARG A 31 7.15 -6.80 -3.71
N VAL A 32 7.99 -5.82 -3.41
CA VAL A 32 7.55 -4.50 -2.95
C VAL A 32 7.44 -3.56 -4.14
N THR A 33 6.21 -3.18 -4.49
CA THR A 33 5.94 -2.16 -5.52
C THR A 33 5.56 -0.84 -4.85
N GLY A 34 6.29 0.22 -5.18
CA GLY A 34 5.99 1.58 -4.74
C GLY A 34 5.02 2.28 -5.71
N LEU A 35 3.97 2.89 -5.19
CA LEU A 35 3.08 3.78 -5.92
C LEU A 35 3.37 5.22 -5.50
N LEU A 36 4.14 5.94 -6.30
CA LEU A 36 4.64 7.27 -5.95
C LEU A 36 4.01 8.37 -6.79
N GLY A 37 3.88 9.53 -6.18
CA GLY A 37 3.35 10.73 -6.83
C GLY A 37 2.88 11.76 -5.81
N PRO A 38 2.66 13.01 -6.24
CA PRO A 38 2.25 14.09 -5.35
C PRO A 38 0.87 13.83 -4.73
N SER A 39 0.55 14.60 -3.68
CA SER A 39 -0.77 14.56 -3.08
C SER A 39 -1.85 14.91 -4.12
N GLY A 40 -2.94 14.13 -4.14
CA GLY A 40 -4.03 14.32 -5.11
C GLY A 40 -3.77 13.75 -6.50
N SER A 41 -2.65 13.05 -6.76
CA SER A 41 -2.35 12.44 -8.06
C SER A 41 -3.23 11.24 -8.44
N GLY A 42 -3.98 10.66 -7.48
CA GLY A 42 -4.84 9.50 -7.70
C GLY A 42 -4.42 8.21 -7.01
N LYS A 43 -3.31 8.19 -6.23
CA LYS A 43 -2.78 7.01 -5.51
C LYS A 43 -3.85 6.28 -4.69
N THR A 44 -4.46 6.97 -3.72
CA THR A 44 -5.52 6.41 -2.88
C THR A 44 -6.72 5.93 -3.69
N THR A 45 -7.03 6.57 -4.82
CA THR A 45 -8.14 6.16 -5.70
C THR A 45 -7.80 4.85 -6.41
N LEU A 46 -6.56 4.70 -6.90
CA LEU A 46 -6.08 3.46 -7.50
C LEU A 46 -6.04 2.33 -6.45
N ILE A 47 -5.48 2.59 -5.28
CA ILE A 47 -5.48 1.64 -4.16
C ILE A 47 -6.89 1.17 -3.81
N ARG A 48 -7.85 2.10 -3.67
CA ARG A 48 -9.25 1.75 -3.38
C ARG A 48 -9.92 0.92 -4.48
N ALA A 49 -9.56 1.14 -5.74
CA ALA A 49 -10.02 0.29 -6.83
C ALA A 49 -9.42 -1.11 -6.75
N ILE A 50 -8.14 -1.25 -6.42
CA ILE A 50 -7.45 -2.52 -6.24
C ILE A 50 -8.06 -3.32 -5.08
N VAL A 51 -8.33 -2.68 -3.94
CA VAL A 51 -8.97 -3.38 -2.80
C VAL A 51 -10.49 -3.55 -2.96
N GLY A 52 -11.07 -3.04 -4.04
CA GLY A 52 -12.48 -3.23 -4.39
C GLY A 52 -13.48 -2.37 -3.62
N VAL A 53 -13.05 -1.26 -3.03
CA VAL A 53 -13.91 -0.32 -2.28
C VAL A 53 -14.19 0.98 -3.05
N GLN A 54 -13.76 1.06 -4.32
CA GLN A 54 -13.99 2.19 -5.21
C GLN A 54 -14.97 1.80 -6.32
N ILE A 55 -15.95 2.64 -6.59
CA ILE A 55 -16.81 2.50 -7.78
C ILE A 55 -15.97 2.85 -9.01
N VAL A 56 -15.85 1.90 -9.93
CA VAL A 56 -15.11 2.03 -11.18
C VAL A 56 -16.08 2.35 -12.29
N ARG A 57 -15.73 3.32 -13.16
CA ARG A 57 -16.52 3.70 -14.33
C ARG A 57 -16.24 2.83 -15.55
N GLY A 58 -15.00 2.37 -15.70
CA GLY A 58 -14.56 1.55 -16.83
C GLY A 58 -13.22 0.92 -16.54
N GLY A 59 -12.89 -0.11 -17.30
CA GLY A 59 -11.71 -0.92 -17.11
C GLY A 59 -11.91 -2.01 -16.07
N ASP A 60 -10.90 -2.85 -15.91
CA ASP A 60 -10.93 -4.03 -15.04
C ASP A 60 -9.75 -4.04 -14.08
N VAL A 61 -9.98 -4.58 -12.89
CA VAL A 61 -8.94 -4.83 -11.87
C VAL A 61 -9.05 -6.28 -11.40
N THR A 62 -7.97 -7.03 -11.63
CA THR A 62 -7.82 -8.42 -11.16
C THR A 62 -6.77 -8.45 -10.06
N VAL A 63 -7.07 -9.11 -8.95
CA VAL A 63 -6.22 -9.23 -7.77
C VAL A 63 -6.10 -10.70 -7.41
N LEU A 64 -4.89 -11.24 -7.37
CA LEU A 64 -4.61 -12.66 -7.10
C LEU A 64 -5.45 -13.62 -7.98
N GLY A 65 -5.73 -13.22 -9.23
CA GLY A 65 -6.54 -13.98 -10.18
C GLY A 65 -8.06 -13.80 -10.04
N GLU A 66 -8.53 -12.99 -9.10
CA GLU A 66 -9.94 -12.74 -8.83
C GLU A 66 -10.33 -11.28 -9.12
N PRO A 67 -11.57 -10.96 -9.50
CA PRO A 67 -12.02 -9.59 -9.62
C PRO A 67 -11.86 -8.82 -8.30
N ALA A 68 -11.38 -7.58 -8.35
CA ALA A 68 -11.18 -6.74 -7.18
C ALA A 68 -12.46 -6.64 -6.32
N GLY A 69 -12.31 -6.78 -5.00
CA GLY A 69 -13.43 -6.73 -4.04
C GLY A 69 -14.25 -8.02 -3.93
N SER A 70 -13.94 -9.07 -4.68
CA SER A 70 -14.61 -10.36 -4.58
C SER A 70 -14.44 -11.01 -3.20
N ALA A 71 -15.39 -11.86 -2.80
CA ALA A 71 -15.40 -12.46 -1.47
C ALA A 71 -14.14 -13.27 -1.13
N PRO A 72 -13.52 -14.04 -2.06
CA PRO A 72 -12.29 -14.78 -1.78
C PRO A 72 -11.13 -13.89 -1.33
N LEU A 73 -11.05 -12.65 -1.83
CA LEU A 73 -9.96 -11.71 -1.53
C LEU A 73 -9.97 -11.20 -0.08
N ARG A 74 -11.11 -11.22 0.59
CA ARG A 74 -11.25 -10.67 1.96
C ARG A 74 -10.35 -11.35 3.01
N ARG A 75 -9.90 -12.58 2.74
CA ARG A 75 -9.00 -13.34 3.62
C ARG A 75 -7.55 -13.29 3.19
N THR A 76 -7.27 -12.77 2.00
CA THR A 76 -5.93 -12.83 1.39
C THR A 76 -5.34 -11.46 1.12
N VAL A 77 -6.14 -10.39 1.26
CA VAL A 77 -5.71 -9.00 1.06
C VAL A 77 -5.80 -8.25 2.37
N GLY A 78 -4.65 -7.79 2.87
CA GLY A 78 -4.56 -6.83 3.97
C GLY A 78 -4.55 -5.39 3.42
N TYR A 79 -5.26 -4.48 4.06
CA TYR A 79 -5.30 -3.07 3.66
C TYR A 79 -5.11 -2.14 4.85
N VAL A 80 -4.09 -1.27 4.76
CA VAL A 80 -3.85 -0.18 5.71
C VAL A 80 -4.18 1.14 5.02
N THR A 81 -5.16 1.84 5.55
CA THR A 81 -5.59 3.16 5.06
C THR A 81 -4.69 4.26 5.60
N GLN A 82 -4.63 5.40 4.91
CA GLN A 82 -3.86 6.58 5.32
C GLN A 82 -4.22 7.05 6.75
N ALA A 83 -5.51 7.09 7.09
CA ALA A 83 -5.94 7.24 8.47
C ALA A 83 -6.01 5.86 9.14
N PRO A 84 -5.46 5.68 10.37
CA PRO A 84 -5.50 4.39 11.04
C PRO A 84 -6.92 3.82 11.16
N SER A 85 -7.12 2.60 10.64
CA SER A 85 -8.43 1.91 10.62
C SER A 85 -8.59 1.01 11.84
N VAL A 86 -8.42 1.58 13.04
CA VAL A 86 -8.54 0.90 14.33
C VAL A 86 -9.46 1.70 15.27
N TYR A 87 -10.16 1.02 16.15
CA TYR A 87 -11.07 1.62 17.11
C TYR A 87 -10.28 2.25 18.25
N ALA A 88 -10.45 3.56 18.45
CA ALA A 88 -9.70 4.34 19.43
C ALA A 88 -10.06 4.01 20.89
N ASP A 89 -11.27 3.55 21.13
CA ASP A 89 -11.85 3.13 22.42
C ASP A 89 -11.53 1.68 22.80
N LEU A 90 -10.88 0.93 21.91
CA LEU A 90 -10.38 -0.41 22.17
C LEU A 90 -8.85 -0.39 22.36
N SER A 91 -8.33 -1.35 23.15
CA SER A 91 -6.89 -1.60 23.23
C SER A 91 -6.34 -2.16 21.91
N VAL A 92 -5.01 -2.13 21.74
CA VAL A 92 -4.34 -2.76 20.59
C VAL A 92 -4.74 -4.24 20.47
N ARG A 93 -4.75 -4.97 21.61
CA ARG A 93 -5.13 -6.38 21.66
C ARG A 93 -6.59 -6.62 21.28
N GLU A 94 -7.51 -5.79 21.76
CA GLU A 94 -8.94 -5.93 21.44
C GLU A 94 -9.18 -5.66 19.96
N ASN A 95 -8.54 -4.63 19.37
CA ASN A 95 -8.58 -4.40 17.94
C ASN A 95 -8.07 -5.63 17.16
N ALA A 96 -6.87 -6.13 17.47
CA ALA A 96 -6.32 -7.28 16.79
C ALA A 96 -7.21 -8.54 16.92
N ARG A 97 -7.75 -8.81 18.10
CA ARG A 97 -8.68 -9.93 18.32
C ARG A 97 -9.99 -9.78 17.54
N TYR A 98 -10.51 -8.56 17.43
CA TYR A 98 -11.69 -8.28 16.62
C TYR A 98 -11.43 -8.64 15.14
N PHE A 99 -10.32 -8.19 14.57
CA PHE A 99 -9.95 -8.51 13.18
C PHE A 99 -9.65 -10.01 13.00
N ALA A 100 -8.99 -10.66 13.96
CA ALA A 100 -8.76 -12.10 13.93
C ALA A 100 -10.10 -12.88 13.90
N ALA A 101 -11.05 -12.48 14.74
CA ALA A 101 -12.37 -13.11 14.80
C ALA A 101 -13.15 -12.96 13.47
N LEU A 102 -13.06 -11.81 12.79
CA LEU A 102 -13.66 -11.62 11.46
C LEU A 102 -13.11 -12.60 10.41
N LEU A 103 -11.85 -13.01 10.57
CA LEU A 103 -11.19 -13.99 9.68
C LEU A 103 -11.41 -15.44 10.15
N GLY A 104 -12.07 -15.65 11.30
CA GLY A 104 -12.25 -16.97 11.91
C GLY A 104 -10.99 -17.49 12.60
N LEU A 105 -10.07 -16.58 12.99
CA LEU A 105 -8.80 -16.88 13.63
C LEU A 105 -8.85 -16.63 15.14
N GLY A 106 -7.87 -17.19 15.86
CA GLY A 106 -7.81 -17.13 17.32
C GLY A 106 -6.97 -15.97 17.88
N ALA A 107 -6.83 -15.94 19.21
CA ALA A 107 -6.07 -14.91 19.90
C ALA A 107 -4.56 -15.01 19.66
N ALA A 108 -4.05 -16.21 19.32
CA ALA A 108 -2.62 -16.42 19.07
C ALA A 108 -2.14 -15.62 17.84
N GLU A 109 -2.93 -15.60 16.76
CA GLU A 109 -2.64 -14.83 15.55
C GLU A 109 -2.67 -13.33 15.83
N ALA A 110 -3.62 -12.87 16.65
CA ALA A 110 -3.69 -11.48 17.08
C ALA A 110 -2.44 -11.08 17.89
N ASP A 111 -2.05 -11.89 18.88
CA ASP A 111 -0.88 -11.62 19.73
C ASP A 111 0.44 -11.68 18.88
N ARG A 112 0.54 -12.59 17.90
CA ARG A 112 1.65 -12.65 16.94
C ARG A 112 1.75 -11.37 16.10
N ALA A 113 0.66 -10.96 15.46
CA ALA A 113 0.63 -9.76 14.62
C ALA A 113 1.01 -8.49 15.41
N ILE A 114 0.61 -8.38 16.69
CA ILE A 114 1.01 -7.29 17.58
C ILE A 114 2.52 -7.33 17.85
N ALA A 115 3.10 -8.51 18.08
CA ALA A 115 4.53 -8.66 18.30
C ALA A 115 5.33 -8.31 17.03
N ASP A 116 4.85 -8.72 15.87
CA ASP A 116 5.45 -8.49 14.56
C ASP A 116 5.62 -7.00 14.22
N VAL A 117 4.78 -6.13 14.79
CA VAL A 117 4.89 -4.67 14.61
C VAL A 117 5.54 -3.96 15.82
N GLY A 118 6.11 -4.70 16.77
CA GLY A 118 6.79 -4.15 17.95
C GLY A 118 5.84 -3.41 18.91
N LEU A 119 4.61 -3.90 19.09
CA LEU A 119 3.63 -3.34 20.03
C LEU A 119 3.30 -4.26 21.21
N ALA A 120 4.11 -5.28 21.48
CA ALA A 120 3.89 -6.24 22.56
C ALA A 120 3.71 -5.57 23.93
N ASP A 121 4.53 -4.57 24.26
CA ASP A 121 4.49 -3.85 25.54
C ASP A 121 3.26 -2.90 25.63
N ALA A 122 2.77 -2.43 24.49
CA ALA A 122 1.63 -1.52 24.41
C ALA A 122 0.28 -2.23 24.15
N LYS A 123 0.26 -3.56 24.08
CA LYS A 123 -0.92 -4.34 23.66
C LYS A 123 -2.20 -4.10 24.46
N ASN A 124 -2.08 -3.72 25.72
CA ASN A 124 -3.21 -3.44 26.61
C ASN A 124 -3.57 -1.94 26.68
N GLN A 125 -2.83 -1.06 25.98
CA GLN A 125 -3.15 0.36 25.94
C GLN A 125 -4.28 0.61 24.95
N LEU A 126 -5.16 1.56 25.30
CA LEU A 126 -6.19 2.06 24.38
C LEU A 126 -5.53 2.74 23.18
N VAL A 127 -6.02 2.45 21.99
CA VAL A 127 -5.48 3.02 20.73
C VAL A 127 -5.56 4.54 20.72
N GLY A 128 -6.58 5.14 21.33
CA GLY A 128 -6.72 6.59 21.48
C GLY A 128 -5.56 7.24 22.23
N ASN A 129 -4.87 6.53 23.12
CA ASN A 129 -3.77 7.02 23.94
C ASN A 129 -2.38 6.76 23.31
N LEU A 130 -2.33 6.11 22.14
CA LEU A 130 -1.08 5.82 21.43
C LEU A 130 -0.57 7.05 20.69
N SER A 131 0.75 7.10 20.45
CA SER A 131 1.35 8.03 19.50
C SER A 131 0.83 7.76 18.07
N GLY A 132 0.99 8.72 17.16
CA GLY A 132 0.62 8.55 15.75
C GLY A 132 1.28 7.31 15.12
N GLY A 133 2.61 7.15 15.32
CA GLY A 133 3.36 5.98 14.84
C GLY A 133 2.90 4.66 15.46
N GLN A 134 2.56 4.64 16.75
CA GLN A 134 1.99 3.45 17.38
C GLN A 134 0.60 3.10 16.83
N ARG A 135 -0.24 4.09 16.55
CA ARG A 135 -1.56 3.86 15.92
C ARG A 135 -1.42 3.29 14.50
N SER A 136 -0.49 3.81 13.71
CA SER A 136 -0.19 3.27 12.37
C SER A 136 0.29 1.81 12.46
N ARG A 137 1.16 1.48 13.42
CA ARG A 137 1.59 0.09 13.66
C ARG A 137 0.47 -0.80 14.16
N ALA A 138 -0.46 -0.30 14.98
CA ALA A 138 -1.64 -1.06 15.40
C ALA A 138 -2.56 -1.37 14.20
N SER A 139 -2.73 -0.42 13.28
CA SER A 139 -3.46 -0.63 12.03
C SER A 139 -2.77 -1.67 11.13
N LEU A 140 -1.44 -1.62 11.05
CA LEU A 140 -0.65 -2.61 10.31
C LEU A 140 -0.76 -4.00 10.94
N ALA A 141 -0.70 -4.12 12.29
CA ALA A 141 -0.92 -5.40 12.95
C ALA A 141 -2.24 -6.03 12.54
N CYS A 142 -3.32 -5.26 12.52
CA CYS A 142 -4.65 -5.75 12.11
C CYS A 142 -4.66 -6.21 10.65
N ALA A 143 -3.92 -5.55 9.75
CA ALA A 143 -3.84 -5.93 8.35
C ALA A 143 -2.94 -7.16 8.08
N LEU A 144 -2.02 -7.48 8.99
CA LEU A 144 -1.15 -8.66 8.91
C LEU A 144 -1.80 -9.95 9.42
N ILE A 145 -2.93 -9.84 10.15
CA ILE A 145 -3.62 -11.02 10.68
C ILE A 145 -4.06 -11.93 9.53
N GLY A 146 -3.75 -13.22 9.65
CA GLY A 146 -4.11 -14.22 8.65
C GLY A 146 -3.11 -14.35 7.50
N ASP A 147 -1.91 -13.79 7.64
CA ASP A 147 -0.81 -13.91 6.68
C ASP A 147 -1.26 -13.57 5.25
N PRO A 148 -1.62 -12.31 4.95
CA PRO A 148 -2.17 -11.92 3.67
C PRO A 148 -1.18 -12.19 2.53
N LYS A 149 -1.67 -12.66 1.37
CA LYS A 149 -0.86 -12.82 0.15
C LYS A 149 -0.54 -11.48 -0.51
N LEU A 150 -1.39 -10.48 -0.29
CA LEU A 150 -1.23 -9.11 -0.77
C LEU A 150 -1.47 -8.15 0.40
N LEU A 151 -0.52 -7.25 0.62
CA LEU A 151 -0.61 -6.16 1.58
C LEU A 151 -0.59 -4.82 0.84
N VAL A 152 -1.66 -4.06 0.96
CA VAL A 152 -1.82 -2.75 0.35
C VAL A 152 -1.72 -1.68 1.43
N LEU A 153 -0.77 -0.76 1.30
CA LEU A 153 -0.43 0.22 2.32
C LEU A 153 -0.53 1.63 1.75
N ASP A 154 -1.46 2.43 2.26
CA ASP A 154 -1.67 3.80 1.80
C ASP A 154 -0.95 4.79 2.74
N GLU A 155 0.23 5.25 2.31
CA GLU A 155 1.12 6.18 3.03
C GLU A 155 1.48 5.71 4.46
N PRO A 156 1.98 4.46 4.66
CA PRO A 156 2.15 3.86 5.99
C PRO A 156 3.25 4.50 6.83
N THR A 157 4.14 5.28 6.24
CA THR A 157 5.33 5.86 6.87
C THR A 157 5.16 7.33 7.28
N VAL A 158 4.03 7.93 6.91
CA VAL A 158 3.75 9.34 7.21
C VAL A 158 3.71 9.58 8.71
N GLY A 159 4.45 10.63 9.16
CA GLY A 159 4.51 11.00 10.57
C GLY A 159 5.35 10.07 11.46
N GLN A 160 6.13 9.17 10.87
CA GLN A 160 7.08 8.32 11.60
C GLN A 160 8.48 8.95 11.60
N ASP A 161 9.20 8.76 12.71
CA ASP A 161 10.61 9.14 12.78
C ASP A 161 11.47 8.24 11.87
N PRO A 162 12.71 8.68 11.52
CA PRO A 162 13.56 7.95 10.59
C PRO A 162 13.90 6.52 11.01
N VAL A 163 14.06 6.25 12.32
CA VAL A 163 14.41 4.92 12.82
C VAL A 163 13.23 3.98 12.65
N LEU A 164 12.05 4.37 13.13
CA LEU A 164 10.81 3.57 12.97
C LEU A 164 10.47 3.33 11.50
N ARG A 165 10.74 4.31 10.63
CA ARG A 165 10.57 4.17 9.18
C ARG A 165 11.51 3.09 8.62
N ALA A 166 12.79 3.09 9.03
CA ALA A 166 13.75 2.08 8.59
C ALA A 166 13.34 0.67 9.02
N ASP A 167 12.91 0.50 10.28
CA ASP A 167 12.42 -0.77 10.81
C ASP A 167 11.19 -1.28 10.05
N LEU A 168 10.26 -0.38 9.72
CA LEU A 168 9.07 -0.73 8.95
C LEU A 168 9.42 -1.21 7.53
N TRP A 169 10.35 -0.53 6.86
CA TRP A 169 10.83 -0.96 5.54
C TRP A 169 11.57 -2.31 5.61
N ALA A 170 12.39 -2.54 6.63
CA ALA A 170 13.00 -3.86 6.85
C ALA A 170 11.93 -4.95 6.97
N ARG A 171 10.86 -4.69 7.72
CA ARG A 171 9.74 -5.61 7.85
C ARG A 171 9.00 -5.85 6.52
N PHE A 172 8.82 -4.83 5.68
CA PHE A 172 8.22 -5.00 4.36
C PHE A 172 9.04 -5.93 3.47
N HIS A 173 10.37 -5.81 3.51
CA HIS A 173 11.26 -6.71 2.76
C HIS A 173 11.22 -8.14 3.30
N GLU A 174 11.16 -8.34 4.62
CA GLU A 174 10.97 -9.67 5.22
C GLU A 174 9.67 -10.32 4.76
N LEU A 175 8.56 -9.58 4.76
CA LEU A 175 7.27 -10.07 4.27
C LEU A 175 7.34 -10.45 2.78
N ALA A 176 7.98 -9.62 1.95
CA ALA A 176 8.16 -9.90 0.53
C ALA A 176 9.03 -11.14 0.30
N ALA A 177 10.13 -11.29 1.05
CA ALA A 177 10.97 -12.49 1.03
C ALA A 177 10.20 -13.74 1.46
N GLY A 178 9.21 -13.60 2.35
CA GLY A 178 8.27 -14.65 2.76
C GLY A 178 7.17 -14.95 1.72
N GLY A 179 7.12 -14.22 0.61
CA GLY A 179 6.17 -14.43 -0.50
C GLY A 179 4.95 -13.50 -0.49
N THR A 180 4.80 -12.61 0.49
CA THR A 180 3.76 -11.59 0.48
C THR A 180 4.06 -10.54 -0.59
N THR A 181 3.06 -10.17 -1.38
CA THR A 181 3.16 -9.03 -2.30
C THR A 181 2.83 -7.75 -1.56
N LEU A 182 3.61 -6.68 -1.75
CA LEU A 182 3.33 -5.38 -1.14
C LEU A 182 3.13 -4.30 -2.20
N LEU A 183 2.06 -3.53 -2.04
CA LEU A 183 1.83 -2.27 -2.75
C LEU A 183 1.85 -1.14 -1.73
N VAL A 184 2.87 -0.28 -1.80
CA VAL A 184 3.10 0.79 -0.83
C VAL A 184 2.98 2.13 -1.53
N SER A 185 1.99 2.96 -1.16
CA SER A 185 1.96 4.34 -1.66
C SER A 185 2.82 5.26 -0.81
N SER A 186 3.47 6.21 -1.47
CA SER A 186 4.22 7.28 -0.82
C SER A 186 4.23 8.55 -1.67
N HIS A 187 4.46 9.67 -1.03
CA HIS A 187 4.81 10.94 -1.69
C HIS A 187 6.27 11.35 -1.41
N VAL A 188 7.02 10.50 -0.70
CA VAL A 188 8.42 10.71 -0.32
C VAL A 188 9.33 9.95 -1.29
N MET A 189 10.10 10.68 -2.09
CA MET A 189 10.96 10.07 -3.13
C MET A 189 12.12 9.26 -2.54
N ASP A 190 12.59 9.56 -1.32
CA ASP A 190 13.61 8.75 -0.63
C ASP A 190 13.18 7.29 -0.43
N GLU A 191 11.88 7.02 -0.42
CA GLU A 191 11.33 5.67 -0.27
C GLU A 191 11.34 4.89 -1.60
N ALA A 192 11.40 5.58 -2.72
CA ALA A 192 11.42 4.96 -4.05
C ALA A 192 12.58 3.97 -4.21
N GLY A 193 13.76 4.32 -3.71
CA GLY A 193 14.94 3.45 -3.76
C GLY A 193 14.82 2.15 -2.96
N ARG A 194 13.82 2.04 -2.09
CA ARG A 194 13.55 0.85 -1.26
C ARG A 194 12.61 -0.15 -1.93
N CYS A 195 12.00 0.22 -3.06
CA CYS A 195 11.05 -0.63 -3.78
C CYS A 195 11.75 -1.43 -4.88
N ASP A 196 11.24 -2.63 -5.17
CA ASP A 196 11.71 -3.46 -6.29
C ASP A 196 11.20 -2.92 -7.64
N ARG A 197 10.01 -2.31 -7.64
CA ARG A 197 9.35 -1.70 -8.80
C ARG A 197 8.64 -0.41 -8.37
N LEU A 198 8.55 0.54 -9.28
CA LEU A 198 7.88 1.81 -9.09
C LEU A 198 6.78 2.01 -10.12
N LEU A 199 5.62 2.44 -9.64
CA LEU A 199 4.55 3.04 -10.41
C LEU A 199 4.52 4.53 -10.08
N LEU A 200 4.88 5.35 -11.04
CA LEU A 200 4.87 6.81 -10.89
C LEU A 200 3.55 7.36 -11.44
N ILE A 201 2.75 8.01 -10.58
CA ILE A 201 1.44 8.52 -10.98
C ILE A 201 1.36 10.04 -10.83
N ARG A 202 0.81 10.71 -11.85
CA ARG A 202 0.50 12.13 -11.82
C ARG A 202 -0.82 12.39 -12.55
N GLU A 203 -1.67 13.23 -11.94
CA GLU A 203 -2.94 13.66 -12.53
C GLU A 203 -3.79 12.49 -13.08
N GLY A 204 -3.79 11.36 -12.33
CA GLY A 204 -4.55 10.17 -12.67
C GLY A 204 -4.02 9.36 -13.86
N ARG A 205 -2.77 9.56 -14.26
CA ARG A 205 -2.07 8.82 -15.31
C ARG A 205 -0.76 8.27 -14.79
N LEU A 206 -0.37 7.09 -15.25
CA LEU A 206 0.98 6.58 -15.01
C LEU A 206 1.96 7.31 -15.93
N ILE A 207 3.08 7.75 -15.34
CA ILE A 207 4.18 8.43 -16.03
C ILE A 207 5.46 7.60 -16.03
N GLY A 208 5.48 6.51 -15.23
CA GLY A 208 6.58 5.57 -15.18
C GLY A 208 6.12 4.27 -14.53
N ASP A 209 6.61 3.14 -15.04
CA ASP A 209 6.33 1.80 -14.56
C ASP A 209 7.53 0.91 -14.81
N ASP A 210 8.51 0.90 -13.89
CA ASP A 210 9.72 0.09 -14.00
C ASP A 210 10.47 -0.02 -12.67
N THR A 211 11.63 -0.68 -12.67
CA THR A 211 12.54 -0.71 -11.53
C THR A 211 13.18 0.67 -11.27
N PRO A 212 13.56 1.01 -10.02
CA PRO A 212 14.24 2.28 -9.74
C PRO A 212 15.48 2.55 -10.61
N PRO A 213 16.38 1.56 -10.87
CA PRO A 213 17.49 1.76 -11.78
C PRO A 213 17.08 2.06 -13.23
N ALA A 214 16.05 1.38 -13.74
CA ALA A 214 15.57 1.60 -15.12
C ALA A 214 14.94 2.99 -15.29
N ILE A 215 14.19 3.45 -14.28
CA ILE A 215 13.60 4.80 -14.26
C ILE A 215 14.71 5.87 -14.28
N ARG A 216 15.78 5.70 -13.47
CA ARG A 216 16.93 6.61 -13.47
C ARG A 216 17.63 6.64 -14.83
N ALA A 217 17.89 5.45 -15.39
CA ALA A 217 18.54 5.33 -16.70
C ALA A 217 17.70 5.98 -17.81
N ALA A 218 16.39 5.75 -17.85
CA ALA A 218 15.50 6.37 -18.84
C ALA A 218 15.47 7.90 -18.73
N ALA A 219 15.51 8.44 -17.51
CA ALA A 219 15.56 9.88 -17.28
C ALA A 219 16.95 10.50 -17.39
N GLY A 220 18.03 9.70 -17.54
CA GLY A 220 19.42 10.17 -17.67
C GLY A 220 19.93 10.88 -16.40
N THR A 221 19.57 10.38 -15.21
CA THR A 221 20.01 10.91 -13.91
C THR A 221 20.10 9.79 -12.88
N ASP A 222 20.97 9.95 -11.87
CA ASP A 222 21.11 9.01 -10.76
C ASP A 222 20.15 9.31 -9.59
N ASP A 223 19.49 10.46 -9.63
CA ASP A 223 18.53 10.89 -8.62
C ASP A 223 17.09 10.59 -9.03
N LEU A 224 16.33 9.87 -8.18
CA LEU A 224 14.95 9.48 -8.49
C LEU A 224 13.98 10.67 -8.45
N GLU A 225 14.23 11.67 -7.63
CA GLU A 225 13.39 12.88 -7.60
C GLU A 225 13.59 13.69 -8.88
N GLU A 226 14.83 13.84 -9.33
CA GLU A 226 15.13 14.49 -10.60
C GLU A 226 14.58 13.67 -11.77
N ALA A 227 14.68 12.33 -11.74
CA ALA A 227 14.09 11.46 -12.75
C ALA A 227 12.57 11.68 -12.87
N PHE A 228 11.88 11.72 -11.75
CA PHE A 228 10.44 12.01 -11.70
C PHE A 228 10.11 13.39 -12.31
N LEU A 229 10.88 14.42 -11.97
CA LEU A 229 10.68 15.77 -12.53
C LEU A 229 10.91 15.83 -14.04
N ARG A 230 11.89 15.09 -14.57
CA ARG A 230 12.15 14.99 -16.02
C ARG A 230 11.02 14.30 -16.76
N LEU A 231 10.55 13.15 -16.26
CA LEU A 231 9.41 12.42 -16.83
C LEU A 231 8.14 13.29 -16.88
N ILE A 232 7.93 14.11 -15.85
CA ILE A 232 6.82 15.08 -15.83
C ILE A 232 6.95 16.11 -16.96
N ARG A 233 8.16 16.67 -17.18
CA ARG A 233 8.38 17.69 -18.21
C ARG A 233 8.20 17.13 -19.62
N GLU A 234 8.62 15.92 -19.85
CA GLU A 234 8.44 15.22 -21.13
C GLU A 234 6.97 14.99 -21.47
N GLN A 235 6.17 14.59 -20.46
CA GLN A 235 4.72 14.43 -20.66
C GLN A 235 3.98 15.73 -20.95
N VAL A 236 4.45 16.87 -20.44
CA VAL A 236 3.84 18.20 -20.72
C VAL A 236 4.22 18.70 -22.10
N ALA A 237 5.34 18.22 -22.66
CA ALA A 237 5.85 18.61 -23.98
C ALA A 237 5.29 17.75 -25.14
N ALA A 238 4.66 16.60 -24.84
CA ALA A 238 4.06 15.67 -25.79
C ALA A 238 2.54 15.88 -25.91
#